data_aa83e3cfb5aaa3ac43eaa43ed3f4e373
#
_entry.id   aa83e3cfb5aaa3ac43eaa43ed3f4e373
#
_cell.length_a   1.000
_cell.length_b   1.000
_cell.length_c   1.000
_cell.angle_alpha   90.00
_cell.angle_beta   90.00
_cell.angle_gamma   90.00
#
_symmetry.space_group_name_H-M   'P 1'
#
loop_
_entity.id
_entity.type
_entity.pdbx_description
1 polymer ?
#
loop_
_entity_poly.entity_id
_entity_poly.type
_entity_poly.pdbx_seq_one_letter_code
_entity_poly.pdbx_strand_id
1 'polypeptide(L)'
;MKTDKSVFICEICGLKDQPKMPQVIGLDFGTTNSAIAVADAGKEATLAYFSNGSDTTSSFRSILYFPPKDRSSTVKAETKAGPEAINSYLDADSKGRLILSIKSYLGSRLFTSTQINGRYYTLEDLIAIILRRLRTTVIEQFGVSATTVVLGRPVRFAGADTKADETLALNRLRSAADLAGFSEVTFELEPVAAAYQYETQLDHDELVLIGDFGGGTSDFTLAQLGPGRKRTGRNPVVGTSGVAIAGDTFDSRIMMNLVAPKLGLGSHYVSLGKELPVPVWLYSQLSSWHRTFLLKDPKTMAVLREVKNQASEPGKVTALIQIISENLGYALYRAVESTKVELTENEDADFVFAHSSVNIEDTLERWRFESWIQEDIQNIATCVKTLISQHNVNYGDIGSVFLTGGSSFVPYVRRFFAKTFGSHKLKGGEELTTVAKGLALRALENA
;
A
#
# COMPACT_ATOMS: atom_id res chain seq x y z
N MET A 1 71.81 -39.81 -26.50
CA MET A 1 70.37 -40.06 -26.45
C MET A 1 69.78 -38.96 -25.67
N LYS A 2 69.00 -38.08 -26.31
CA LYS A 2 68.52 -36.83 -25.79
C LYS A 2 67.11 -37.04 -25.18
N THR A 3 66.94 -36.69 -23.93
CA THR A 3 65.65 -36.63 -23.24
C THR A 3 65.07 -35.24 -23.39
N ASP A 4 63.94 -35.18 -24.08
CA ASP A 4 63.18 -33.97 -24.31
C ASP A 4 62.29 -33.70 -23.06
N LYS A 5 62.48 -32.53 -22.41
CA LYS A 5 61.64 -32.06 -21.32
C LYS A 5 60.68 -31.03 -21.92
N SER A 6 59.47 -31.45 -22.24
CA SER A 6 58.38 -30.54 -22.52
C SER A 6 57.90 -29.85 -21.24
N VAL A 7 58.16 -28.57 -21.16
CA VAL A 7 57.69 -27.68 -20.08
C VAL A 7 56.22 -27.38 -20.35
N PHE A 8 55.32 -27.87 -19.49
CA PHE A 8 53.91 -27.40 -19.41
C PHE A 8 53.91 -26.05 -18.76
N ILE A 9 53.70 -24.98 -19.55
CA ILE A 9 53.34 -23.65 -19.05
C ILE A 9 51.86 -23.67 -18.76
N CYS A 10 51.50 -23.69 -17.47
CA CYS A 10 50.15 -23.47 -17.00
C CYS A 10 49.91 -21.96 -17.02
N GLU A 11 49.22 -21.45 -18.05
CA GLU A 11 48.67 -20.11 -18.06
C GLU A 11 47.51 -20.06 -17.05
N ILE A 12 47.83 -19.66 -15.81
CA ILE A 12 46.84 -19.18 -14.87
C ILE A 12 46.44 -17.80 -15.38
N CYS A 13 45.40 -17.78 -16.24
CA CYS A 13 44.73 -16.57 -16.62
C CYS A 13 44.05 -16.02 -15.37
N GLY A 14 44.68 -15.04 -14.72
CA GLY A 14 44.11 -14.27 -13.64
C GLY A 14 42.88 -13.51 -14.17
N LEU A 15 41.71 -14.07 -13.97
CA LEU A 15 40.50 -13.30 -13.95
C LEU A 15 40.65 -12.31 -12.79
N LYS A 16 41.14 -11.11 -13.10
CA LYS A 16 41.02 -9.96 -12.21
C LYS A 16 39.52 -9.83 -11.93
N ASP A 17 39.11 -10.03 -10.68
CA ASP A 17 37.82 -9.58 -10.19
C ASP A 17 37.63 -8.14 -10.64
N GLN A 18 36.82 -7.93 -11.65
CA GLN A 18 36.37 -6.59 -11.96
C GLN A 18 35.64 -6.09 -10.68
N PRO A 19 35.94 -4.90 -10.19
CA PRO A 19 35.24 -4.37 -9.04
C PRO A 19 33.75 -4.45 -9.36
N LYS A 20 33.01 -5.23 -8.56
CA LYS A 20 31.56 -5.32 -8.68
C LYS A 20 31.04 -3.89 -8.55
N MET A 21 30.43 -3.38 -9.62
CA MET A 21 29.85 -2.04 -9.62
C MET A 21 28.89 -1.93 -8.44
N PRO A 22 28.81 -0.78 -7.78
CA PRO A 22 27.94 -0.61 -6.62
C PRO A 22 26.49 -0.90 -7.03
N GLN A 23 25.91 -1.88 -6.37
CA GLN A 23 24.50 -2.22 -6.52
C GLN A 23 23.74 -1.53 -5.40
N VAL A 24 22.73 -0.77 -5.77
CA VAL A 24 21.92 -0.01 -4.82
C VAL A 24 20.49 -0.50 -4.84
N ILE A 25 19.86 -0.42 -3.67
CA ILE A 25 18.49 -0.90 -3.46
C ILE A 25 17.59 0.31 -3.21
N GLY A 26 16.52 0.37 -3.98
CA GLY A 26 15.39 1.27 -3.73
C GLY A 26 14.23 0.47 -3.16
N LEU A 27 13.69 0.91 -2.02
CA LEU A 27 12.59 0.25 -1.35
C LEU A 27 11.46 1.25 -1.08
N ASP A 28 10.31 0.99 -1.69
CA ASP A 28 9.05 1.64 -1.37
C ASP A 28 8.28 0.78 -0.36
N PHE A 29 8.17 1.28 0.88
CA PHE A 29 7.36 0.65 1.92
C PHE A 29 6.00 1.34 2.00
N GLY A 30 5.02 0.83 1.27
CA GLY A 30 3.66 1.38 1.24
C GLY A 30 2.73 0.86 2.33
N THR A 31 1.62 1.56 2.57
CA THR A 31 0.58 1.16 3.54
C THR A 31 -0.09 -0.16 3.14
N THR A 32 -0.39 -0.32 1.86
CA THR A 32 -1.08 -1.49 1.30
C THR A 32 -0.13 -2.39 0.53
N ASN A 33 0.72 -1.82 -0.32
CA ASN A 33 1.68 -2.52 -1.14
C ASN A 33 3.06 -1.91 -0.95
N SER A 34 4.08 -2.76 -1.01
CA SER A 34 5.50 -2.38 -1.04
C SER A 34 6.14 -2.90 -2.31
N ALA A 35 7.23 -2.27 -2.72
CA ALA A 35 8.05 -2.74 -3.84
C ALA A 35 9.54 -2.54 -3.53
N ILE A 36 10.39 -3.38 -4.10
CA ILE A 36 11.85 -3.27 -3.96
C ILE A 36 12.51 -3.48 -5.31
N ALA A 37 13.48 -2.64 -5.62
CA ALA A 37 14.23 -2.67 -6.87
C ALA A 37 15.72 -2.63 -6.60
N VAL A 38 16.48 -3.22 -7.53
CA VAL A 38 17.95 -3.14 -7.58
C VAL A 38 18.34 -2.38 -8.83
N ALA A 39 19.29 -1.46 -8.70
CA ALA A 39 19.90 -0.79 -9.82
C ALA A 39 21.42 -1.03 -9.85
N ASP A 40 21.92 -1.29 -11.05
CA ASP A 40 23.33 -1.38 -11.38
C ASP A 40 23.72 -0.17 -12.23
N ALA A 41 24.93 0.34 -12.09
CA ALA A 41 25.41 1.44 -12.92
C ALA A 41 25.33 1.09 -14.41
N GLY A 42 24.66 1.97 -15.18
CA GLY A 42 24.47 1.80 -16.63
C GLY A 42 23.38 0.83 -17.05
N LYS A 43 22.54 0.32 -16.11
CA LYS A 43 21.39 -0.54 -16.39
C LYS A 43 20.09 0.06 -15.86
N GLU A 44 18.99 -0.42 -16.40
CA GLU A 44 17.67 -0.12 -15.83
C GLU A 44 17.49 -0.78 -14.46
N ALA A 45 16.73 -0.13 -13.58
CA ALA A 45 16.40 -0.70 -12.29
C ALA A 45 15.43 -1.89 -12.45
N THR A 46 15.77 -3.00 -11.81
CA THR A 46 15.02 -4.25 -11.88
C THR A 46 14.27 -4.50 -10.57
N LEU A 47 12.97 -4.79 -10.69
CA LEU A 47 12.11 -5.13 -9.55
C LEU A 47 12.33 -6.56 -9.07
N ALA A 48 12.20 -6.78 -7.77
CA ALA A 48 12.05 -8.12 -7.23
C ALA A 48 10.62 -8.64 -7.45
N TYR A 49 10.48 -9.95 -7.60
CA TYR A 49 9.20 -10.64 -7.77
C TYR A 49 8.91 -11.56 -6.61
N PHE A 50 7.62 -11.69 -6.29
CA PHE A 50 7.14 -12.48 -5.16
C PHE A 50 6.14 -13.52 -5.65
N SER A 51 6.19 -14.73 -5.07
CA SER A 51 5.19 -15.77 -5.35
C SER A 51 3.82 -15.37 -4.81
N ASN A 52 2.79 -15.54 -5.60
CA ASN A 52 1.39 -15.33 -5.25
C ASN A 52 0.55 -16.52 -5.73
N GLY A 53 0.64 -17.63 -5.01
CA GLY A 53 0.07 -18.91 -5.45
C GLY A 53 0.82 -19.46 -6.66
N SER A 54 0.11 -19.63 -7.78
CA SER A 54 0.70 -20.05 -9.08
C SER A 54 1.39 -18.91 -9.84
N ASP A 55 1.13 -17.67 -9.46
CA ASP A 55 1.57 -16.48 -10.18
C ASP A 55 2.73 -15.77 -9.48
N THR A 56 3.32 -14.79 -10.17
CA THR A 56 4.32 -13.90 -9.62
C THR A 56 3.87 -12.45 -9.72
N THR A 57 4.26 -11.65 -8.74
CA THR A 57 3.94 -10.21 -8.70
C THR A 57 5.16 -9.41 -8.25
N SER A 58 5.34 -8.21 -8.78
CA SER A 58 6.32 -7.24 -8.31
C SER A 58 5.80 -6.39 -7.14
N SER A 59 4.51 -6.49 -6.84
CA SER A 59 3.86 -5.80 -5.73
C SER A 59 3.78 -6.72 -4.51
N PHE A 60 4.44 -6.32 -3.42
CA PHE A 60 4.44 -7.05 -2.15
C PHE A 60 3.38 -6.45 -1.22
N ARG A 61 2.34 -7.21 -0.90
CA ARG A 61 1.34 -6.77 0.10
C ARG A 61 2.00 -6.53 1.45
N SER A 62 1.80 -5.33 2.02
CA SER A 62 2.34 -4.93 3.33
C SER A 62 1.57 -5.57 4.49
N ILE A 63 1.53 -6.89 4.49
CA ILE A 63 0.70 -7.73 5.38
C ILE A 63 1.58 -8.71 6.16
N LEU A 64 1.20 -8.96 7.42
CA LEU A 64 1.77 -10.02 8.27
C LEU A 64 0.67 -10.97 8.73
N TYR A 65 0.98 -12.25 8.73
CA TYR A 65 0.15 -13.28 9.30
C TYR A 65 0.88 -14.04 10.40
N PHE A 66 0.25 -14.08 11.56
CA PHE A 66 0.69 -14.86 12.72
C PHE A 66 -0.26 -16.03 12.90
N PRO A 67 0.17 -17.26 12.58
CA PRO A 67 -0.65 -18.46 12.77
C PRO A 67 -1.06 -18.62 14.23
N PRO A 68 -2.18 -19.31 14.53
CA PRO A 68 -2.58 -19.59 15.89
C PRO A 68 -1.52 -20.44 16.58
N LYS A 69 -1.34 -20.23 17.90
CA LYS A 69 -0.42 -21.04 18.68
C LYS A 69 -0.97 -22.46 18.80
N ASP A 70 -0.30 -23.42 18.15
CA ASP A 70 -0.58 -24.82 18.39
C ASP A 70 0.06 -25.24 19.74
N ARG A 71 -0.80 -25.57 20.70
CA ARG A 71 -0.36 -26.01 22.05
C ARG A 71 0.23 -27.43 22.05
N SER A 72 -0.03 -28.20 20.99
CA SER A 72 0.45 -29.59 20.84
C SER A 72 1.80 -29.66 20.11
N SER A 73 2.19 -28.60 19.38
CA SER A 73 3.42 -28.56 18.60
C SER A 73 4.58 -27.89 19.37
N THR A 74 5.73 -28.52 19.36
CA THR A 74 7.01 -27.95 19.83
C THR A 74 7.60 -26.99 18.77
N VAL A 75 7.14 -27.08 17.51
CA VAL A 75 7.61 -26.23 16.42
C VAL A 75 6.85 -24.92 16.47
N LYS A 76 7.59 -23.81 16.56
CA LYS A 76 7.01 -22.47 16.53
C LYS A 76 6.53 -22.17 15.12
N ALA A 77 5.24 -21.93 14.98
CA ALA A 77 4.70 -21.51 13.69
C ALA A 77 5.36 -20.22 13.22
N GLU A 78 5.84 -20.22 11.98
CA GLU A 78 6.57 -19.11 11.38
C GLU A 78 5.60 -17.98 10.99
N THR A 79 5.97 -16.73 11.27
CA THR A 79 5.24 -15.55 10.82
C THR A 79 5.43 -15.38 9.31
N LYS A 80 4.34 -15.25 8.57
CA LYS A 80 4.36 -15.03 7.13
C LYS A 80 4.18 -13.55 6.80
N ALA A 81 4.75 -13.10 5.69
CA ALA A 81 4.65 -11.72 5.20
C ALA A 81 4.34 -11.70 3.70
N GLY A 82 3.67 -10.65 3.24
CA GLY A 82 3.37 -10.46 1.84
C GLY A 82 2.25 -11.37 1.30
N PRO A 83 2.28 -11.73 0.00
CA PRO A 83 1.28 -12.59 -0.62
C PRO A 83 1.12 -13.94 0.08
N GLU A 84 2.22 -14.54 0.53
CA GLU A 84 2.22 -15.81 1.29
C GLU A 84 1.43 -15.71 2.60
N ALA A 85 1.44 -14.55 3.25
CA ALA A 85 0.67 -14.32 4.48
C ALA A 85 -0.84 -14.43 4.24
N ILE A 86 -1.30 -13.95 3.10
CA ILE A 86 -2.72 -14.00 2.71
C ILE A 86 -3.13 -15.43 2.46
N ASN A 87 -2.39 -16.15 1.64
CA ASN A 87 -2.68 -17.54 1.30
C ASN A 87 -2.71 -18.40 2.57
N SER A 88 -1.69 -18.29 3.42
CA SER A 88 -1.62 -19.03 4.69
C SER A 88 -2.75 -18.67 5.66
N TYR A 89 -3.23 -17.43 5.67
CA TYR A 89 -4.38 -17.02 6.48
C TYR A 89 -5.68 -17.65 5.99
N LEU A 90 -5.90 -17.68 4.68
CA LEU A 90 -7.09 -18.30 4.06
C LEU A 90 -7.06 -19.82 4.23
N ASP A 91 -5.92 -20.47 4.00
CA ASP A 91 -5.72 -21.91 4.18
C ASP A 91 -5.96 -22.35 5.65
N ALA A 92 -5.77 -21.45 6.60
CA ALA A 92 -6.05 -21.67 8.02
C ALA A 92 -7.49 -21.31 8.42
N ASP A 93 -8.45 -21.30 7.51
CA ASP A 93 -9.85 -20.88 7.74
C ASP A 93 -9.93 -19.51 8.43
N SER A 94 -9.06 -18.58 8.04
CA SER A 94 -8.98 -17.24 8.64
C SER A 94 -8.72 -17.24 10.16
N LYS A 95 -8.11 -18.31 10.68
CA LYS A 95 -7.67 -18.39 12.08
C LYS A 95 -6.30 -17.73 12.24
N GLY A 96 -5.99 -17.24 13.45
CA GLY A 96 -4.75 -16.52 13.73
C GLY A 96 -4.94 -15.02 13.66
N ARG A 97 -3.83 -14.28 13.51
CA ARG A 97 -3.87 -12.82 13.47
C ARG A 97 -3.25 -12.29 12.19
N LEU A 98 -4.05 -11.61 11.39
CA LEU A 98 -3.63 -10.85 10.22
C LEU A 98 -3.40 -9.39 10.65
N ILE A 99 -2.29 -8.78 10.20
CA ILE A 99 -1.94 -7.38 10.48
C ILE A 99 -1.66 -6.69 9.16
N LEU A 100 -2.28 -5.53 8.97
CA LEU A 100 -2.17 -4.73 7.76
C LEU A 100 -2.06 -3.25 8.11
N SER A 101 -1.78 -2.43 7.07
CA SER A 101 -1.72 -0.96 7.16
C SER A 101 -0.79 -0.42 8.25
N ILE A 102 0.29 -1.15 8.55
CA ILE A 102 1.19 -0.85 9.69
C ILE A 102 1.86 0.52 9.51
N LYS A 103 2.15 0.92 8.26
CA LYS A 103 2.76 2.22 7.93
C LYS A 103 1.94 3.40 8.50
N SER A 104 0.61 3.27 8.55
CA SER A 104 -0.29 4.33 9.05
C SER A 104 -0.09 4.67 10.53
N TYR A 105 0.60 3.82 11.29
CA TYR A 105 0.87 4.05 12.72
C TYR A 105 2.24 4.68 12.99
N LEU A 106 3.08 4.90 11.97
CA LEU A 106 4.44 5.43 12.17
C LEU A 106 4.46 6.77 12.90
N GLY A 107 3.58 7.71 12.53
CA GLY A 107 3.46 9.02 13.19
C GLY A 107 2.65 9.01 14.50
N SER A 108 1.95 7.90 14.82
CA SER A 108 1.06 7.84 15.96
C SER A 108 1.78 7.49 17.26
N ARG A 109 1.67 8.33 18.29
CA ARG A 109 2.18 8.05 19.64
C ARG A 109 1.32 7.05 20.40
N LEU A 110 0.13 6.74 19.93
CA LEU A 110 -0.83 5.86 20.61
C LEU A 110 -0.43 4.38 20.47
N PHE A 111 0.30 4.01 19.43
CA PHE A 111 0.79 2.65 19.26
C PHE A 111 2.17 2.49 19.88
N THR A 112 2.26 1.69 20.94
CA THR A 112 3.52 1.35 21.59
C THR A 112 3.92 -0.09 21.31
N SER A 113 3.02 -1.04 21.55
CA SER A 113 3.24 -2.47 21.28
C SER A 113 1.90 -3.21 21.16
N THR A 114 1.96 -4.41 20.61
CA THR A 114 0.83 -5.34 20.58
C THR A 114 1.29 -6.74 21.01
N GLN A 115 0.42 -7.47 21.71
CA GLN A 115 0.71 -8.85 22.11
C GLN A 115 0.13 -9.83 21.08
N ILE A 116 0.98 -10.74 20.60
CA ILE A 116 0.60 -11.80 19.65
C ILE A 116 1.20 -13.11 20.12
N ASN A 117 0.35 -14.11 20.33
CA ASN A 117 0.78 -15.46 20.81
C ASN A 117 1.64 -15.42 22.07
N GLY A 118 1.38 -14.45 22.98
CA GLY A 118 2.11 -14.28 24.24
C GLY A 118 3.43 -13.51 24.14
N ARG A 119 3.82 -13.02 22.95
CA ARG A 119 4.98 -12.16 22.73
C ARG A 119 4.56 -10.75 22.41
N TYR A 120 5.27 -9.75 22.94
CA TYR A 120 5.09 -8.34 22.59
C TYR A 120 5.91 -7.99 21.36
N TYR A 121 5.30 -7.21 20.47
CA TYR A 121 5.90 -6.65 19.26
C TYR A 121 5.72 -5.15 19.27
N THR A 122 6.78 -4.40 19.07
CA THR A 122 6.71 -2.97 18.75
C THR A 122 6.29 -2.77 17.30
N LEU A 123 6.03 -1.52 16.91
CA LEU A 123 5.75 -1.20 15.50
C LEU A 123 6.95 -1.50 14.62
N GLU A 124 8.15 -1.18 15.12
CA GLU A 124 9.44 -1.42 14.49
C GLU A 124 9.69 -2.91 14.24
N ASP A 125 9.38 -3.77 15.22
CA ASP A 125 9.48 -5.23 15.08
C ASP A 125 8.59 -5.75 13.95
N LEU A 126 7.34 -5.28 13.88
CA LEU A 126 6.38 -5.69 12.86
C LEU A 126 6.83 -5.25 11.46
N ILE A 127 7.24 -3.99 11.32
CA ILE A 127 7.75 -3.47 10.03
C ILE A 127 9.02 -4.22 9.62
N ALA A 128 9.93 -4.48 10.56
CA ALA A 128 11.16 -5.22 10.30
C ALA A 128 10.94 -6.61 9.71
N ILE A 129 9.84 -7.30 10.07
CA ILE A 129 9.50 -8.60 9.46
C ILE A 129 9.23 -8.44 7.96
N ILE A 130 8.47 -7.40 7.55
CA ILE A 130 8.20 -7.11 6.15
C ILE A 130 9.49 -6.74 5.41
N LEU A 131 10.24 -5.78 5.94
CA LEU A 131 11.46 -5.29 5.32
C LEU A 131 12.52 -6.39 5.17
N ARG A 132 12.63 -7.30 6.16
CA ARG A 132 13.51 -8.46 6.12
C ARG A 132 13.12 -9.42 4.99
N ARG A 133 11.82 -9.67 4.80
CA ARG A 133 11.35 -10.52 3.70
C ARG A 133 11.68 -9.93 2.34
N LEU A 134 11.45 -8.61 2.17
CA LEU A 134 11.82 -7.89 0.95
C LEU A 134 13.33 -7.96 0.70
N ARG A 135 14.15 -7.70 1.73
CA ARG A 135 15.62 -7.80 1.67
C ARG A 135 16.09 -9.21 1.28
N THR A 136 15.54 -10.24 1.92
CA THR A 136 15.90 -11.64 1.64
C THR A 136 15.58 -12.01 0.19
N THR A 137 14.43 -11.59 -0.33
CA THR A 137 14.05 -11.83 -1.73
C THR A 137 15.04 -11.20 -2.70
N VAL A 138 15.51 -9.98 -2.44
CA VAL A 138 16.52 -9.31 -3.29
C VAL A 138 17.85 -10.07 -3.25
N ILE A 139 18.29 -10.54 -2.08
CA ILE A 139 19.51 -11.35 -1.94
C ILE A 139 19.38 -12.64 -2.74
N GLU A 140 18.25 -13.34 -2.63
CA GLU A 140 17.99 -14.61 -3.32
C GLU A 140 17.91 -14.44 -4.84
N GLN A 141 17.26 -13.39 -5.34
CA GLN A 141 17.05 -13.20 -6.78
C GLN A 141 18.23 -12.56 -7.51
N PHE A 142 18.95 -11.65 -6.87
CA PHE A 142 19.98 -10.85 -7.52
C PHE A 142 21.41 -11.13 -7.00
N GLY A 143 21.57 -11.88 -5.92
CA GLY A 143 22.87 -12.19 -5.33
C GLY A 143 23.61 -10.97 -4.76
N VAL A 144 22.88 -9.92 -4.39
CA VAL A 144 23.43 -8.66 -3.85
C VAL A 144 23.64 -8.74 -2.33
N SER A 145 24.54 -7.92 -1.78
CA SER A 145 24.77 -7.91 -0.32
C SER A 145 23.62 -7.29 0.48
N ALA A 146 22.79 -6.45 -0.16
CA ALA A 146 21.60 -5.81 0.42
C ALA A 146 21.82 -5.16 1.81
N THR A 147 22.93 -4.43 1.98
CA THR A 147 23.24 -3.71 3.22
C THR A 147 22.84 -2.24 3.16
N THR A 148 22.91 -1.62 1.98
CA THR A 148 22.57 -0.22 1.73
C THR A 148 21.22 -0.11 1.05
N VAL A 149 20.35 0.79 1.51
CA VAL A 149 19.00 0.99 0.94
C VAL A 149 18.62 2.48 0.93
N VAL A 150 17.97 2.90 -0.17
CA VAL A 150 17.19 4.14 -0.20
C VAL A 150 15.73 3.79 0.04
N LEU A 151 15.20 4.23 1.17
CA LEU A 151 13.81 4.05 1.57
C LEU A 151 12.97 5.23 1.11
N GLY A 152 11.86 4.94 0.46
CA GLY A 152 10.81 5.91 0.20
C GLY A 152 10.19 6.41 1.51
N ARG A 153 9.96 7.71 1.57
CA ARG A 153 9.14 8.33 2.60
C ARG A 153 8.08 9.21 1.96
N PRO A 154 6.85 9.24 2.51
CA PRO A 154 5.86 10.22 2.08
C PRO A 154 6.34 11.63 2.43
N VAL A 155 5.75 12.62 1.82
CA VAL A 155 5.99 14.02 2.19
C VAL A 155 5.55 14.26 3.64
N ARG A 156 4.40 13.66 4.01
CA ARG A 156 3.87 13.67 5.37
C ARG A 156 3.39 12.28 5.75
N PHE A 157 3.82 11.80 6.92
CA PHE A 157 3.34 10.53 7.43
C PHE A 157 1.88 10.64 7.92
N ALA A 158 1.08 9.62 7.66
CA ALA A 158 -0.27 9.54 8.20
C ALA A 158 -0.24 9.63 9.73
N GLY A 159 -1.11 10.46 10.30
CA GLY A 159 -1.17 10.68 11.74
C GLY A 159 -0.02 11.48 12.35
N ALA A 160 0.86 12.07 11.54
CA ALA A 160 1.88 13.01 12.00
C ALA A 160 1.36 14.45 11.91
N ASP A 161 0.95 15.02 13.04
CA ASP A 161 0.40 16.37 13.09
C ASP A 161 1.46 17.44 13.33
N THR A 162 2.60 17.05 13.87
CA THR A 162 3.72 17.95 14.21
C THR A 162 5.05 17.46 13.60
N LYS A 163 6.05 18.38 13.56
CA LYS A 163 7.42 18.00 13.16
C LYS A 163 8.01 16.92 14.07
N ALA A 164 7.62 16.87 15.33
CA ALA A 164 8.08 15.85 16.27
C ALA A 164 7.49 14.47 15.91
N ASP A 165 6.26 14.40 15.41
CA ASP A 165 5.64 13.17 14.96
C ASP A 165 6.24 12.66 13.64
N GLU A 166 6.60 13.59 12.72
CA GLU A 166 7.38 13.30 11.51
C GLU A 166 8.75 12.68 11.86
N THR A 167 9.45 13.29 12.82
CA THR A 167 10.75 12.78 13.29
C THR A 167 10.59 11.40 13.93
N LEU A 168 9.54 11.19 14.73
CA LEU A 168 9.24 9.90 15.33
C LEU A 168 9.01 8.84 14.24
N ALA A 169 8.22 9.16 13.21
CA ALA A 169 7.94 8.24 12.11
C ALA A 169 9.21 7.82 11.36
N LEU A 170 10.08 8.80 11.04
CA LEU A 170 11.36 8.52 10.38
C LEU A 170 12.28 7.66 11.25
N ASN A 171 12.38 7.95 12.54
CA ASN A 171 13.23 7.18 13.47
C ASN A 171 12.73 5.74 13.60
N ARG A 172 11.41 5.54 13.69
CA ARG A 172 10.81 4.21 13.72
C ARG A 172 11.09 3.43 12.44
N LEU A 173 10.93 4.07 11.28
CA LEU A 173 11.20 3.43 10.00
C LEU A 173 12.68 3.07 9.83
N ARG A 174 13.60 3.94 10.28
CA ARG A 174 15.03 3.65 10.33
C ARG A 174 15.32 2.45 11.24
N SER A 175 14.82 2.47 12.47
CA SER A 175 15.00 1.36 13.42
C SER A 175 14.46 0.04 12.87
N ALA A 176 13.33 0.06 12.17
CA ALA A 176 12.78 -1.13 11.52
C ALA A 176 13.70 -1.65 10.40
N ALA A 177 14.30 -0.75 9.61
CA ALA A 177 15.26 -1.12 8.57
C ALA A 177 16.56 -1.71 9.16
N ASP A 178 17.08 -1.10 10.24
CA ASP A 178 18.24 -1.64 10.98
C ASP A 178 17.93 -3.06 11.52
N LEU A 179 16.77 -3.27 12.13
CA LEU A 179 16.31 -4.58 12.60
C LEU A 179 16.10 -5.59 11.45
N ALA A 180 15.82 -5.12 10.24
CA ALA A 180 15.71 -5.96 9.05
C ALA A 180 17.09 -6.35 8.47
N GLY A 181 18.18 -5.70 8.90
CA GLY A 181 19.55 -6.00 8.52
C GLY A 181 20.11 -5.06 7.44
N PHE A 182 19.50 -3.90 7.20
CA PHE A 182 20.12 -2.81 6.46
C PHE A 182 21.01 -2.03 7.42
N SER A 183 22.27 -1.79 7.04
CA SER A 183 23.24 -1.03 7.86
C SER A 183 23.35 0.43 7.44
N GLU A 184 23.02 0.73 6.19
CA GLU A 184 23.03 2.07 5.64
C GLU A 184 21.68 2.42 5.05
N VAL A 185 20.95 3.33 5.71
CA VAL A 185 19.61 3.74 5.34
C VAL A 185 19.58 5.22 5.03
N THR A 186 19.23 5.56 3.80
CA THR A 186 18.92 6.92 3.37
C THR A 186 17.45 7.04 3.03
N PHE A 187 16.89 8.25 3.09
CA PHE A 187 15.50 8.52 2.76
C PHE A 187 15.39 9.45 1.57
N GLU A 188 14.46 9.16 0.67
CA GLU A 188 14.05 10.05 -0.41
C GLU A 188 12.53 10.18 -0.42
N LEU A 189 12.03 11.30 -0.92
CA LEU A 189 10.60 11.53 -1.07
C LEU A 189 10.01 10.63 -2.17
N GLU A 190 8.98 9.86 -1.83
CA GLU A 190 8.27 8.97 -2.76
C GLU A 190 7.83 9.68 -4.06
N PRO A 191 7.21 10.89 -4.01
CA PRO A 191 6.83 11.59 -5.23
C PRO A 191 8.02 12.02 -6.09
N VAL A 192 9.15 12.39 -5.46
CA VAL A 192 10.38 12.75 -6.20
C VAL A 192 10.96 11.52 -6.90
N ALA A 193 10.96 10.38 -6.22
CA ALA A 193 11.39 9.11 -6.80
C ALA A 193 10.48 8.67 -7.96
N ALA A 194 9.15 8.81 -7.80
CA ALA A 194 8.19 8.49 -8.87
C ALA A 194 8.44 9.30 -10.15
N ALA A 195 8.84 10.56 -10.01
CA ALA A 195 9.11 11.43 -11.16
C ALA A 195 10.56 11.33 -11.69
N TYR A 196 11.43 10.55 -11.06
CA TYR A 196 12.86 10.52 -11.38
C TYR A 196 13.13 10.12 -12.83
N GLN A 197 12.51 9.06 -13.32
CA GLN A 197 12.72 8.59 -14.70
C GLN A 197 12.27 9.65 -15.72
N TYR A 198 11.20 10.37 -15.44
CA TYR A 198 10.76 11.49 -16.26
C TYR A 198 11.78 12.64 -16.23
N GLU A 199 12.28 13.01 -15.04
CA GLU A 199 13.29 14.07 -14.90
C GLU A 199 14.55 13.80 -15.73
N THR A 200 14.95 12.54 -15.87
CA THR A 200 16.14 12.19 -16.68
C THR A 200 15.96 12.42 -18.17
N GLN A 201 14.72 12.49 -18.65
CA GLN A 201 14.38 12.70 -20.06
C GLN A 201 14.13 14.18 -20.41
N LEU A 202 14.08 15.06 -19.39
CA LEU A 202 13.85 16.48 -19.59
C LEU A 202 15.10 17.19 -20.12
N ASP A 203 14.93 17.99 -21.17
CA ASP A 203 15.93 18.91 -21.71
C ASP A 203 15.78 20.36 -21.19
N HIS A 204 14.70 20.64 -20.44
CA HIS A 204 14.38 21.93 -19.85
C HIS A 204 13.84 21.77 -18.42
N ASP A 205 13.75 22.87 -17.68
CA ASP A 205 13.14 22.88 -16.36
C ASP A 205 11.62 23.02 -16.47
N GLU A 206 10.90 22.19 -15.73
CA GLU A 206 9.45 22.09 -15.79
C GLU A 206 8.84 21.99 -14.40
N LEU A 207 7.71 22.69 -14.17
CA LEU A 207 6.91 22.52 -12.96
C LEU A 207 5.95 21.35 -13.14
N VAL A 208 6.02 20.37 -12.25
CA VAL A 208 5.27 19.12 -12.31
C VAL A 208 4.39 18.98 -11.08
N LEU A 209 3.14 18.55 -11.28
CA LEU A 209 2.27 18.09 -10.20
C LEU A 209 2.34 16.57 -10.12
N ILE A 210 2.68 16.05 -8.96
CA ILE A 210 2.73 14.62 -8.69
C ILE A 210 1.62 14.30 -7.68
N GLY A 211 0.69 13.41 -8.04
CA GLY A 211 -0.37 12.91 -7.19
C GLY A 211 -0.14 11.43 -6.88
N ASP A 212 0.13 11.12 -5.62
CA ASP A 212 0.28 9.76 -5.14
C ASP A 212 -1.00 9.30 -4.43
N PHE A 213 -1.68 8.31 -5.02
CA PHE A 213 -2.95 7.76 -4.56
C PHE A 213 -2.72 6.41 -3.87
N GLY A 214 -2.37 6.46 -2.58
CA GLY A 214 -2.17 5.27 -1.76
C GLY A 214 -3.45 4.51 -1.41
N GLY A 215 -3.39 3.69 -0.35
CA GLY A 215 -4.57 3.05 0.23
C GLY A 215 -5.41 4.03 1.03
N GLY A 216 -4.80 4.74 1.98
CA GLY A 216 -5.50 5.62 2.92
C GLY A 216 -5.41 7.11 2.64
N THR A 217 -4.40 7.57 1.89
CA THR A 217 -4.14 9.00 1.61
C THR A 217 -3.90 9.24 0.14
N SER A 218 -4.23 10.46 -0.30
CA SER A 218 -3.78 11.02 -1.57
C SER A 218 -2.89 12.21 -1.28
N ASP A 219 -1.64 12.12 -1.69
CA ASP A 219 -0.60 13.11 -1.43
C ASP A 219 -0.20 13.82 -2.71
N PHE A 220 -0.14 15.15 -2.68
CA PHE A 220 0.17 15.98 -3.83
C PHE A 220 1.45 16.77 -3.62
N THR A 221 2.33 16.75 -4.61
CA THR A 221 3.59 17.47 -4.60
C THR A 221 3.73 18.31 -5.86
N LEU A 222 3.97 19.62 -5.68
CA LEU A 222 4.50 20.47 -6.74
C LEU A 222 6.02 20.38 -6.72
N ALA A 223 6.63 19.99 -7.83
CA ALA A 223 8.08 19.86 -7.94
C ALA A 223 8.60 20.56 -9.19
N GLN A 224 9.72 21.27 -9.05
CA GLN A 224 10.49 21.80 -10.17
C GLN A 224 11.51 20.75 -10.58
N LEU A 225 11.36 20.17 -11.77
CA LEU A 225 12.21 19.12 -12.31
C LEU A 225 13.01 19.65 -13.50
N GLY A 226 14.15 19.04 -13.80
CA GLY A 226 14.93 19.32 -14.99
C GLY A 226 16.41 19.60 -14.77
N PRO A 227 17.18 19.81 -15.85
CA PRO A 227 18.64 19.89 -15.81
C PRO A 227 19.17 21.14 -15.10
N GLY A 228 18.44 22.26 -15.13
CA GLY A 228 18.83 23.48 -14.43
C GLY A 228 18.72 23.34 -12.93
N ARG A 229 17.63 22.71 -12.46
CA ARG A 229 17.43 22.36 -11.05
C ARG A 229 18.55 21.41 -10.56
N LYS A 230 18.85 20.33 -11.32
CA LYS A 230 19.92 19.39 -10.97
C LYS A 230 21.27 20.08 -10.79
N ARG A 231 21.64 20.99 -11.69
CA ARG A 231 22.91 21.75 -11.61
C ARG A 231 23.01 22.63 -10.35
N THR A 232 21.89 23.15 -9.87
CA THR A 232 21.88 24.04 -8.68
C THR A 232 21.79 23.27 -7.37
N GLY A 233 21.51 21.96 -7.39
CA GLY A 233 21.30 21.14 -6.20
C GLY A 233 20.13 21.59 -5.31
N ARG A 234 19.23 22.45 -5.83
CA ARG A 234 18.07 22.94 -5.06
C ARG A 234 17.07 21.82 -4.80
N ASN A 235 16.39 21.90 -3.66
CA ASN A 235 15.28 21.00 -3.36
C ASN A 235 14.22 21.07 -4.50
N PRO A 236 13.86 19.95 -5.14
CA PRO A 236 12.87 19.97 -6.20
C PRO A 236 11.46 20.32 -5.71
N VAL A 237 11.15 20.09 -4.44
CA VAL A 237 9.80 20.28 -3.90
C VAL A 237 9.52 21.77 -3.68
N VAL A 238 8.51 22.27 -4.40
CA VAL A 238 7.98 23.64 -4.28
C VAL A 238 6.93 23.68 -3.16
N GLY A 239 6.05 22.68 -3.10
CA GLY A 239 5.01 22.59 -2.10
C GLY A 239 4.35 21.22 -2.08
N THR A 240 3.63 20.95 -0.99
CA THR A 240 2.96 19.68 -0.76
C THR A 240 1.63 19.87 -0.05
N SER A 241 0.68 18.99 -0.33
CA SER A 241 -0.59 18.91 0.38
C SER A 241 -1.09 17.47 0.32
N GLY A 242 -1.93 17.06 1.27
CA GLY A 242 -2.48 15.72 1.30
C GLY A 242 -3.88 15.70 1.91
N VAL A 243 -4.62 14.64 1.58
CA VAL A 243 -5.96 14.37 2.11
C VAL A 243 -6.10 12.89 2.45
N ALA A 244 -6.81 12.59 3.54
CA ALA A 244 -7.05 11.21 3.99
C ALA A 244 -8.20 10.55 3.20
N ILE A 245 -8.09 10.57 1.88
CA ILE A 245 -9.05 9.99 0.92
C ILE A 245 -8.23 9.29 -0.17
N ALA A 246 -8.43 7.98 -0.32
CA ALA A 246 -7.82 7.17 -1.37
C ALA A 246 -8.56 5.83 -1.53
N GLY A 247 -7.87 4.76 -1.89
CA GLY A 247 -8.44 3.45 -2.21
C GLY A 247 -9.34 2.87 -1.12
N ASP A 248 -8.93 2.94 0.13
CA ASP A 248 -9.71 2.42 1.28
C ASP A 248 -11.04 3.19 1.45
N THR A 249 -11.05 4.50 1.13
CA THR A 249 -12.28 5.30 1.12
C THR A 249 -13.21 4.83 0.01
N PHE A 250 -12.69 4.60 -1.19
CA PHE A 250 -13.47 4.12 -2.32
C PHE A 250 -14.04 2.71 -2.07
N ASP A 251 -13.25 1.82 -1.47
CA ASP A 251 -13.72 0.50 -1.02
C ASP A 251 -14.82 0.62 0.04
N SER A 252 -14.66 1.54 0.99
CA SER A 252 -15.68 1.84 1.99
C SER A 252 -17.00 2.31 1.37
N ARG A 253 -16.96 3.11 0.28
CA ARG A 253 -18.18 3.54 -0.43
C ARG A 253 -18.91 2.35 -1.08
N ILE A 254 -18.18 1.41 -1.69
CA ILE A 254 -18.79 0.16 -2.22
C ILE A 254 -19.35 -0.66 -1.05
N MET A 255 -18.59 -0.87 0.01
CA MET A 255 -19.04 -1.60 1.20
C MET A 255 -20.34 -1.03 1.76
N MET A 256 -20.42 0.28 1.94
CA MET A 256 -21.56 0.94 2.56
C MET A 256 -22.81 0.99 1.66
N ASN A 257 -22.63 1.16 0.34
CA ASN A 257 -23.75 1.39 -0.57
C ASN A 257 -24.21 0.11 -1.32
N LEU A 258 -23.34 -0.87 -1.50
CA LEU A 258 -23.67 -2.13 -2.17
C LEU A 258 -23.89 -3.26 -1.16
N VAL A 259 -22.91 -3.46 -0.27
CA VAL A 259 -22.84 -4.65 0.60
C VAL A 259 -23.65 -4.48 1.89
N ALA A 260 -23.50 -3.37 2.59
CA ALA A 260 -24.12 -3.16 3.90
C ALA A 260 -25.67 -3.26 3.85
N PRO A 261 -26.39 -2.80 2.80
CA PRO A 261 -27.84 -2.99 2.68
C PRO A 261 -28.25 -4.47 2.58
N LYS A 262 -27.40 -5.32 1.98
CA LYS A 262 -27.62 -6.79 1.92
C LYS A 262 -27.37 -7.47 3.28
N LEU A 263 -26.71 -6.77 4.20
CA LEU A 263 -26.43 -7.20 5.58
C LEU A 263 -27.31 -6.53 6.61
N GLY A 264 -28.34 -5.76 6.18
CA GLY A 264 -29.36 -5.16 7.04
C GLY A 264 -29.20 -3.67 7.34
N LEU A 265 -28.24 -2.96 6.73
CA LEU A 265 -28.20 -1.49 6.82
C LEU A 265 -29.48 -0.89 6.19
N GLY A 266 -30.11 0.05 6.90
CA GLY A 266 -31.37 0.68 6.49
C GLY A 266 -32.62 -0.11 6.89
N SER A 267 -32.50 -1.33 7.42
CA SER A 267 -33.62 -2.05 8.05
C SER A 267 -33.83 -1.59 9.52
N HIS A 268 -34.91 -2.05 10.14
CA HIS A 268 -35.30 -1.65 11.48
C HIS A 268 -35.37 -2.87 12.42
N TYR A 269 -35.33 -2.62 13.72
CA TYR A 269 -35.60 -3.60 14.76
C TYR A 269 -36.45 -2.98 15.90
N VAL A 270 -37.14 -3.81 16.64
CA VAL A 270 -37.97 -3.33 17.78
C VAL A 270 -37.17 -3.47 19.05
N SER A 271 -37.02 -2.36 19.81
CA SER A 271 -36.42 -2.38 21.15
C SER A 271 -37.28 -1.57 22.12
N LEU A 272 -37.63 -2.16 23.26
CA LEU A 272 -38.51 -1.55 24.27
C LEU A 272 -39.86 -1.00 23.70
N GLY A 273 -40.43 -1.72 22.72
CA GLY A 273 -41.65 -1.34 22.03
C GLY A 273 -41.54 -0.19 21.02
N LYS A 274 -40.33 0.23 20.71
CA LYS A 274 -40.03 1.26 19.69
C LYS A 274 -39.31 0.66 18.51
N GLU A 275 -39.68 1.09 17.32
CA GLU A 275 -38.99 0.77 16.08
C GLU A 275 -37.75 1.68 15.94
N LEU A 276 -36.57 1.09 15.81
CA LEU A 276 -35.29 1.76 15.70
C LEU A 276 -34.56 1.28 14.46
N PRO A 277 -33.78 2.13 13.75
CA PRO A 277 -32.92 1.68 12.66
C PRO A 277 -31.78 0.80 13.19
N VAL A 278 -31.39 -0.21 12.42
CA VAL A 278 -30.21 -1.02 12.73
C VAL A 278 -28.99 -0.09 12.81
N PRO A 279 -28.16 -0.18 13.87
CA PRO A 279 -27.12 0.82 14.14
C PRO A 279 -26.06 0.92 13.01
N VAL A 280 -25.91 2.10 12.43
CA VAL A 280 -25.00 2.37 11.31
C VAL A 280 -23.54 2.12 11.67
N TRP A 281 -23.15 2.35 12.95
CA TRP A 281 -21.77 2.15 13.39
C TRP A 281 -21.25 0.73 13.20
N LEU A 282 -22.12 -0.30 13.20
CA LEU A 282 -21.75 -1.68 12.91
C LEU A 282 -21.14 -1.81 11.51
N TYR A 283 -21.77 -1.18 10.54
CA TYR A 283 -21.33 -1.20 9.13
C TYR A 283 -20.14 -0.28 8.89
N SER A 284 -20.03 0.83 9.61
CA SER A 284 -18.85 1.70 9.58
C SER A 284 -17.57 0.98 10.09
N GLN A 285 -17.71 0.07 11.06
CA GLN A 285 -16.60 -0.77 11.48
C GLN A 285 -16.29 -1.87 10.43
N LEU A 286 -17.32 -2.43 9.80
CA LEU A 286 -17.16 -3.42 8.75
C LEU A 286 -16.51 -2.82 7.49
N SER A 287 -16.84 -1.58 7.12
CA SER A 287 -16.28 -0.90 5.95
C SER A 287 -14.79 -0.57 6.09
N SER A 288 -14.27 -0.65 7.30
CA SER A 288 -12.83 -0.56 7.59
C SER A 288 -12.34 -1.95 8.00
N TRP A 289 -12.02 -2.79 7.04
CA TRP A 289 -11.71 -4.21 7.27
C TRP A 289 -10.68 -4.46 8.41
N HIS A 290 -9.72 -3.56 8.62
CA HIS A 290 -8.76 -3.61 9.73
C HIS A 290 -9.40 -3.36 11.10
N ARG A 291 -10.66 -2.90 11.16
CA ARG A 291 -11.46 -2.72 12.38
C ARG A 291 -12.50 -3.82 12.58
N THR A 292 -12.68 -4.72 11.61
CA THR A 292 -13.68 -5.79 11.70
C THR A 292 -13.51 -6.66 12.94
N PHE A 293 -12.27 -6.82 13.43
CA PHE A 293 -12.00 -7.56 14.67
C PHE A 293 -12.66 -6.91 15.90
N LEU A 294 -12.90 -5.58 15.91
CA LEU A 294 -13.58 -4.89 17.00
C LEU A 294 -15.06 -5.31 17.12
N LEU A 295 -15.67 -5.75 16.02
CA LEU A 295 -17.03 -6.27 16.01
C LEU A 295 -17.17 -7.59 16.77
N LYS A 296 -16.08 -8.30 17.05
CA LYS A 296 -16.07 -9.56 17.83
C LYS A 296 -16.13 -9.36 19.33
N ASP A 297 -16.06 -8.11 19.82
CA ASP A 297 -16.21 -7.83 21.22
C ASP A 297 -17.54 -8.43 21.75
N PRO A 298 -17.54 -9.11 22.91
CA PRO A 298 -18.74 -9.75 23.45
C PRO A 298 -19.96 -8.82 23.59
N LYS A 299 -19.72 -7.54 23.91
CA LYS A 299 -20.81 -6.54 24.01
C LYS A 299 -21.42 -6.25 22.63
N THR A 300 -20.58 -6.04 21.61
CA THR A 300 -21.02 -5.83 20.23
C THR A 300 -21.79 -7.05 19.72
N MET A 301 -21.30 -8.27 19.99
CA MET A 301 -21.98 -9.50 19.59
C MET A 301 -23.31 -9.69 20.33
N ALA A 302 -23.43 -9.22 21.56
CA ALA A 302 -24.71 -9.22 22.29
C ALA A 302 -25.73 -8.27 21.64
N VAL A 303 -25.31 -7.05 21.28
CA VAL A 303 -26.15 -6.09 20.55
C VAL A 303 -26.59 -6.66 19.20
N LEU A 304 -25.71 -7.28 18.45
CA LEU A 304 -26.05 -7.91 17.16
C LEU A 304 -27.08 -9.03 17.30
N ARG A 305 -27.00 -9.85 18.34
CA ARG A 305 -27.99 -10.90 18.63
C ARG A 305 -29.34 -10.31 19.03
N GLU A 306 -29.36 -9.25 19.83
CA GLU A 306 -30.58 -8.52 20.19
C GLU A 306 -31.24 -7.93 18.94
N VAL A 307 -30.49 -7.21 18.13
CA VAL A 307 -30.94 -6.64 16.85
C VAL A 307 -31.51 -7.74 15.96
N LYS A 308 -30.78 -8.86 15.76
CA LYS A 308 -31.24 -9.99 14.94
C LYS A 308 -32.61 -10.52 15.38
N ASN A 309 -32.81 -10.70 16.70
CA ASN A 309 -34.03 -11.30 17.23
C ASN A 309 -35.28 -10.42 17.02
N GLN A 310 -35.10 -9.12 16.83
CA GLN A 310 -36.15 -8.11 16.73
C GLN A 310 -36.14 -7.37 15.38
N ALA A 311 -35.26 -7.78 14.44
CA ALA A 311 -35.11 -7.11 13.15
C ALA A 311 -36.27 -7.43 12.20
N SER A 312 -36.64 -6.46 11.38
CA SER A 312 -37.56 -6.65 10.27
C SER A 312 -37.01 -7.61 9.20
N GLU A 313 -35.66 -7.67 9.07
CA GLU A 313 -34.95 -8.54 8.12
C GLU A 313 -33.88 -9.39 8.85
N PRO A 314 -34.28 -10.37 9.68
CA PRO A 314 -33.35 -11.11 10.55
C PRO A 314 -32.33 -11.96 9.77
N GLY A 315 -32.64 -12.36 8.54
CA GLY A 315 -31.72 -13.08 7.66
C GLY A 315 -30.49 -12.27 7.29
N LYS A 316 -30.67 -10.98 6.97
CA LYS A 316 -29.57 -10.06 6.66
C LYS A 316 -28.65 -9.83 7.86
N VAL A 317 -29.23 -9.62 9.06
CA VAL A 317 -28.44 -9.46 10.29
C VAL A 317 -27.72 -10.77 10.66
N THR A 318 -28.33 -11.92 10.35
CA THR A 318 -27.66 -13.22 10.53
C THR A 318 -26.42 -13.34 9.65
N ALA A 319 -26.51 -12.95 8.37
CA ALA A 319 -25.36 -12.92 7.47
C ALA A 319 -24.23 -12.01 8.00
N LEU A 320 -24.57 -10.83 8.55
CA LEU A 320 -23.56 -9.95 9.19
C LEU A 320 -22.89 -10.66 10.38
N ILE A 321 -23.67 -11.32 11.25
CA ILE A 321 -23.12 -12.07 12.40
C ILE A 321 -22.19 -13.19 11.92
N GLN A 322 -22.54 -13.90 10.85
CA GLN A 322 -21.71 -14.96 10.28
C GLN A 322 -20.38 -14.42 9.73
N ILE A 323 -20.42 -13.34 8.96
CA ILE A 323 -19.19 -12.68 8.46
C ILE A 323 -18.25 -12.34 9.62
N ILE A 324 -18.80 -11.82 10.73
CA ILE A 324 -17.99 -11.44 11.89
C ILE A 324 -17.48 -12.69 12.63
N SER A 325 -18.35 -13.66 12.95
CA SER A 325 -18.00 -14.83 13.76
C SER A 325 -17.03 -15.78 13.06
N GLU A 326 -17.16 -15.93 11.74
CA GLU A 326 -16.34 -16.81 10.91
C GLU A 326 -15.08 -16.15 10.34
N ASN A 327 -14.76 -14.91 10.74
CA ASN A 327 -13.59 -14.13 10.25
C ASN A 327 -13.61 -13.84 8.73
N LEU A 328 -14.77 -13.73 8.12
CA LEU A 328 -14.89 -13.53 6.68
C LEU A 328 -14.64 -12.07 6.22
N GLY A 329 -14.34 -11.16 7.15
CA GLY A 329 -14.15 -9.74 6.85
C GLY A 329 -13.08 -9.48 5.80
N TYR A 330 -11.97 -10.24 5.81
CA TYR A 330 -10.93 -10.09 4.80
C TYR A 330 -11.39 -10.62 3.43
N ALA A 331 -12.07 -11.74 3.37
CA ALA A 331 -12.62 -12.29 2.12
C ALA A 331 -13.64 -11.31 1.50
N LEU A 332 -14.50 -10.72 2.33
CA LEU A 332 -15.46 -9.70 1.90
C LEU A 332 -14.75 -8.44 1.36
N TYR A 333 -13.72 -7.97 2.06
CA TYR A 333 -12.90 -6.85 1.57
C TYR A 333 -12.25 -7.14 0.22
N ARG A 334 -11.72 -8.35 0.03
CA ARG A 334 -11.13 -8.77 -1.25
C ARG A 334 -12.15 -8.74 -2.39
N ALA A 335 -13.39 -9.16 -2.14
CA ALA A 335 -14.46 -9.08 -3.13
C ALA A 335 -14.75 -7.62 -3.53
N VAL A 336 -14.83 -6.71 -2.54
CA VAL A 336 -14.99 -5.26 -2.78
C VAL A 336 -13.82 -4.68 -3.58
N GLU A 337 -12.59 -4.98 -3.18
CA GLU A 337 -11.37 -4.52 -3.88
C GLU A 337 -11.35 -5.02 -5.33
N SER A 338 -11.69 -6.30 -5.56
CA SER A 338 -11.74 -6.89 -6.91
C SER A 338 -12.76 -6.19 -7.79
N THR A 339 -13.98 -5.96 -7.29
CA THR A 339 -15.04 -5.22 -8.00
C THR A 339 -14.58 -3.78 -8.34
N LYS A 340 -13.93 -3.07 -7.39
CA LYS A 340 -13.36 -1.74 -7.68
C LYS A 340 -12.32 -1.78 -8.79
N VAL A 341 -11.41 -2.77 -8.76
CA VAL A 341 -10.37 -2.91 -9.79
C VAL A 341 -10.99 -3.22 -11.14
N GLU A 342 -11.97 -4.11 -11.21
CA GLU A 342 -12.67 -4.44 -12.45
C GLU A 342 -13.39 -3.21 -13.07
N LEU A 343 -13.95 -2.34 -12.24
CA LEU A 343 -14.53 -1.06 -12.68
C LEU A 343 -13.51 -0.06 -13.24
N THR A 344 -12.21 -0.31 -13.13
CA THR A 344 -11.21 0.54 -13.79
C THR A 344 -11.20 0.32 -15.31
N GLU A 345 -11.51 -0.88 -15.76
CA GLU A 345 -11.48 -1.29 -17.15
C GLU A 345 -12.88 -1.41 -17.76
N ASN A 346 -13.86 -1.93 -16.99
CA ASN A 346 -15.21 -2.23 -17.44
C ASN A 346 -16.24 -1.19 -16.98
N GLU A 347 -17.34 -1.03 -17.73
CA GLU A 347 -18.47 -0.14 -17.36
C GLU A 347 -19.31 -0.71 -16.23
N ASP A 348 -19.26 -2.00 -16.00
CA ASP A 348 -19.90 -2.75 -14.92
C ASP A 348 -18.98 -3.86 -14.41
N ALA A 349 -19.18 -4.26 -13.18
CA ALA A 349 -18.45 -5.34 -12.53
C ALA A 349 -19.38 -6.16 -11.64
N ASP A 350 -19.20 -7.47 -11.64
CA ASP A 350 -19.95 -8.36 -10.78
C ASP A 350 -19.33 -8.41 -9.38
N PHE A 351 -20.12 -8.08 -8.38
CA PHE A 351 -19.78 -8.32 -6.99
C PHE A 351 -20.27 -9.71 -6.58
N VAL A 352 -19.34 -10.60 -6.27
CA VAL A 352 -19.65 -11.96 -5.81
C VAL A 352 -18.94 -12.24 -4.51
N PHE A 353 -19.70 -12.52 -3.47
CA PHE A 353 -19.19 -12.99 -2.18
C PHE A 353 -19.99 -14.22 -1.74
N ALA A 354 -19.37 -15.39 -1.85
CA ALA A 354 -19.97 -16.68 -1.51
C ALA A 354 -19.07 -17.41 -0.52
N HIS A 355 -19.46 -17.45 0.75
CA HIS A 355 -18.75 -18.14 1.82
C HIS A 355 -19.74 -18.78 2.80
N SER A 356 -19.56 -20.07 3.09
CA SER A 356 -20.43 -20.83 4.00
C SER A 356 -21.90 -20.68 3.61
N SER A 357 -22.72 -20.07 4.46
CA SER A 357 -24.14 -19.81 4.22
C SER A 357 -24.43 -18.36 3.80
N VAL A 358 -23.38 -17.52 3.61
CA VAL A 358 -23.54 -16.13 3.16
C VAL A 358 -23.25 -16.06 1.68
N ASN A 359 -24.25 -15.71 0.90
CA ASN A 359 -24.14 -15.45 -0.52
C ASN A 359 -24.66 -14.05 -0.82
N ILE A 360 -23.79 -13.18 -1.39
CA ILE A 360 -24.15 -11.82 -1.82
C ILE A 360 -23.68 -11.68 -3.25
N GLU A 361 -24.61 -11.49 -4.16
CA GLU A 361 -24.37 -11.24 -5.56
C GLU A 361 -25.06 -9.94 -5.98
N ASP A 362 -24.38 -9.13 -6.76
CA ASP A 362 -24.91 -7.91 -7.37
C ASP A 362 -24.01 -7.48 -8.55
N THR A 363 -24.53 -6.67 -9.44
CA THR A 363 -23.75 -6.02 -10.49
C THR A 363 -23.66 -4.53 -10.17
N LEU A 364 -22.43 -4.01 -10.15
CA LEU A 364 -22.16 -2.60 -9.87
C LEU A 364 -21.78 -1.89 -11.16
N GLU A 365 -22.61 -0.95 -11.59
CA GLU A 365 -22.29 -0.09 -12.71
C GLU A 365 -21.32 1.03 -12.29
N ARG A 366 -20.33 1.34 -13.15
CA ARG A 366 -19.30 2.34 -12.88
C ARG A 366 -19.90 3.70 -12.52
N TRP A 367 -20.98 4.14 -13.18
CA TRP A 367 -21.61 5.43 -12.92
C TRP A 367 -22.20 5.51 -11.48
N ARG A 368 -22.70 4.38 -10.93
CA ARG A 368 -23.17 4.33 -9.54
C ARG A 368 -22.01 4.48 -8.59
N PHE A 369 -20.94 3.73 -8.78
CA PHE A 369 -19.72 3.85 -8.00
C PHE A 369 -19.17 5.27 -8.04
N GLU A 370 -19.07 5.88 -9.21
CA GLU A 370 -18.60 7.25 -9.39
C GLU A 370 -19.48 8.29 -8.69
N SER A 371 -20.80 8.07 -8.65
CA SER A 371 -21.71 8.92 -7.89
C SER A 371 -21.44 8.87 -6.37
N TRP A 372 -21.05 7.71 -5.85
CA TRP A 372 -20.73 7.55 -4.44
C TRP A 372 -19.42 8.20 -3.99
N ILE A 373 -18.44 8.28 -4.90
CA ILE A 373 -17.14 8.90 -4.63
C ILE A 373 -17.06 10.37 -5.08
N GLN A 374 -18.15 10.96 -5.57
CA GLN A 374 -18.15 12.33 -6.12
C GLN A 374 -17.66 13.35 -5.10
N GLU A 375 -18.14 13.29 -3.87
CA GLU A 375 -17.71 14.18 -2.78
C GLU A 375 -16.22 13.99 -2.43
N ASP A 376 -15.76 12.74 -2.45
CA ASP A 376 -14.36 12.40 -2.20
C ASP A 376 -13.45 13.03 -3.26
N ILE A 377 -13.85 12.99 -4.55
CA ILE A 377 -13.11 13.64 -5.65
C ILE A 377 -13.15 15.18 -5.52
N GLN A 378 -14.24 15.76 -5.04
CA GLN A 378 -14.31 17.21 -4.77
C GLN A 378 -13.35 17.63 -3.64
N ASN A 379 -13.19 16.81 -2.61
CA ASN A 379 -12.25 17.03 -1.54
C ASN A 379 -10.79 16.95 -2.04
N ILE A 380 -10.49 15.97 -2.89
CA ILE A 380 -9.21 15.86 -3.59
C ILE A 380 -8.96 17.11 -4.45
N ALA A 381 -9.96 17.55 -5.22
CA ALA A 381 -9.87 18.76 -6.04
C ALA A 381 -9.57 20.02 -5.21
N THR A 382 -10.21 20.14 -4.04
CA THR A 382 -9.98 21.24 -3.09
C THR A 382 -8.57 21.22 -2.54
N CYS A 383 -8.02 20.02 -2.20
CA CYS A 383 -6.65 19.86 -1.76
C CYS A 383 -5.65 20.34 -2.82
N VAL A 384 -5.82 19.89 -4.07
CA VAL A 384 -4.96 20.30 -5.20
C VAL A 384 -5.06 21.80 -5.45
N LYS A 385 -6.28 22.37 -5.47
CA LYS A 385 -6.50 23.82 -5.65
C LYS A 385 -5.80 24.61 -4.54
N THR A 386 -5.90 24.17 -3.31
CA THR A 386 -5.27 24.83 -2.16
C THR A 386 -3.76 24.83 -2.31
N LEU A 387 -3.15 23.70 -2.68
CA LEU A 387 -1.72 23.56 -2.92
C LEU A 387 -1.25 24.55 -3.99
N ILE A 388 -1.91 24.60 -5.15
CA ILE A 388 -1.58 25.49 -6.28
C ILE A 388 -1.67 26.95 -5.84
N SER A 389 -2.76 27.32 -5.15
CA SER A 389 -3.01 28.71 -4.71
C SER A 389 -1.98 29.19 -3.67
N GLN A 390 -1.61 28.34 -2.71
CA GLN A 390 -0.65 28.67 -1.65
C GLN A 390 0.75 28.99 -2.17
N HIS A 391 1.09 28.43 -3.34
CA HIS A 391 2.39 28.66 -3.98
C HIS A 391 2.36 29.68 -5.13
N ASN A 392 1.23 30.39 -5.30
CA ASN A 392 1.04 31.39 -6.38
C ASN A 392 1.32 30.84 -7.79
N VAL A 393 0.96 29.57 -8.01
CA VAL A 393 1.10 28.87 -9.30
C VAL A 393 -0.21 28.97 -10.05
N ASN A 394 -0.16 29.17 -11.37
CA ASN A 394 -1.33 29.03 -12.24
C ASN A 394 -1.40 27.58 -12.79
N TYR A 395 -2.60 27.11 -13.09
CA TYR A 395 -2.78 25.78 -13.69
C TYR A 395 -2.05 25.63 -15.04
N GLY A 396 -1.87 26.76 -15.77
CA GLY A 396 -1.13 26.81 -17.03
C GLY A 396 0.38 26.55 -16.86
N ASP A 397 0.94 26.96 -15.72
CA ASP A 397 2.38 26.87 -15.42
C ASP A 397 2.81 25.42 -15.15
N ILE A 398 1.85 24.53 -14.83
CA ILE A 398 2.13 23.10 -14.63
C ILE A 398 2.26 22.44 -16.01
N GLY A 399 3.45 21.97 -16.34
CA GLY A 399 3.76 21.36 -17.63
C GLY A 399 3.28 19.91 -17.69
N SER A 400 3.50 19.12 -16.61
CA SER A 400 3.07 17.73 -16.55
C SER A 400 2.41 17.37 -15.22
N VAL A 401 1.56 16.36 -15.25
CA VAL A 401 0.86 15.80 -14.09
C VAL A 401 1.13 14.30 -14.04
N PHE A 402 1.76 13.85 -12.99
CA PHE A 402 2.00 12.45 -12.72
C PHE A 402 0.99 11.95 -11.69
N LEU A 403 0.31 10.85 -12.03
CA LEU A 403 -0.57 10.16 -11.09
C LEU A 403 0.04 8.78 -10.83
N THR A 404 0.33 8.47 -9.57
CA THR A 404 0.88 7.19 -9.11
C THR A 404 -0.01 6.55 -8.06
N GLY A 405 0.22 5.27 -7.77
CA GLY A 405 -0.59 4.49 -6.84
C GLY A 405 -1.85 3.88 -7.47
N GLY A 406 -2.33 2.77 -6.88
CA GLY A 406 -3.41 1.96 -7.47
C GLY A 406 -4.73 2.69 -7.68
N SER A 407 -5.07 3.65 -6.83
CA SER A 407 -6.33 4.41 -6.93
C SER A 407 -6.29 5.49 -8.02
N SER A 408 -5.11 5.79 -8.58
CA SER A 408 -4.97 6.67 -9.73
C SER A 408 -5.59 6.10 -11.01
N PHE A 409 -5.79 4.77 -11.08
CA PHE A 409 -6.45 4.10 -12.21
C PHE A 409 -7.97 4.28 -12.23
N VAL A 410 -8.59 4.71 -11.13
CA VAL A 410 -10.04 4.95 -11.10
C VAL A 410 -10.41 5.98 -12.18
N PRO A 411 -11.30 5.65 -13.14
CA PRO A 411 -11.57 6.51 -14.30
C PRO A 411 -12.03 7.91 -13.92
N TYR A 412 -12.79 8.07 -12.84
CA TYR A 412 -13.23 9.38 -12.37
C TYR A 412 -12.06 10.25 -11.88
N VAL A 413 -11.07 9.67 -11.20
CA VAL A 413 -9.84 10.37 -10.81
C VAL A 413 -9.11 10.88 -12.06
N ARG A 414 -8.84 10.00 -13.01
CA ARG A 414 -8.12 10.36 -14.25
C ARG A 414 -8.87 11.43 -15.04
N ARG A 415 -10.20 11.30 -15.19
CA ARG A 415 -11.02 12.31 -15.90
C ARG A 415 -10.99 13.68 -15.20
N PHE A 416 -10.99 13.70 -13.87
CA PHE A 416 -10.86 14.96 -13.12
C PHE A 416 -9.55 15.68 -13.47
N PHE A 417 -8.41 14.98 -13.40
CA PHE A 417 -7.11 15.59 -13.74
C PHE A 417 -6.99 15.94 -15.21
N ALA A 418 -7.46 15.07 -16.11
CA ALA A 418 -7.49 15.36 -17.56
C ALA A 418 -8.30 16.62 -17.90
N LYS A 419 -9.46 16.79 -17.26
CA LYS A 419 -10.31 17.97 -17.44
C LYS A 419 -9.68 19.25 -16.88
N THR A 420 -8.97 19.12 -15.74
CA THR A 420 -8.40 20.27 -15.02
C THR A 420 -7.12 20.79 -15.66
N PHE A 421 -6.24 19.89 -16.11
CA PHE A 421 -4.89 20.23 -16.59
C PHE A 421 -4.70 20.03 -18.11
N GLY A 422 -5.57 19.26 -18.72
CA GLY A 422 -5.44 18.80 -20.10
C GLY A 422 -4.90 17.36 -20.18
N SER A 423 -5.52 16.53 -21.02
CA SER A 423 -5.16 15.11 -21.15
C SER A 423 -3.72 14.89 -21.63
N HIS A 424 -3.17 15.81 -22.44
CA HIS A 424 -1.79 15.76 -22.97
C HIS A 424 -0.72 15.94 -21.88
N LYS A 425 -1.08 16.58 -20.74
CA LYS A 425 -0.19 16.79 -19.60
C LYS A 425 -0.16 15.59 -18.63
N LEU A 426 -1.15 14.71 -18.71
CA LEU A 426 -1.17 13.52 -17.86
C LEU A 426 -0.11 12.52 -18.33
N LYS A 427 0.81 12.21 -17.43
CA LYS A 427 1.85 11.21 -17.59
C LYS A 427 1.62 10.10 -16.57
N GLY A 428 2.07 8.89 -16.85
CA GLY A 428 1.96 7.73 -15.97
C GLY A 428 1.50 6.50 -16.73
N GLY A 429 1.81 5.31 -16.24
CA GLY A 429 1.49 4.03 -16.89
C GLY A 429 1.93 2.79 -16.11
N GLU A 430 3.01 2.87 -15.31
CA GLU A 430 3.51 1.74 -14.49
C GLU A 430 3.58 2.13 -13.01
N GLU A 431 2.50 2.64 -12.48
CA GLU A 431 2.46 3.48 -11.27
C GLU A 431 2.80 2.74 -9.97
N LEU A 432 2.52 1.42 -9.87
CA LEU A 432 2.70 0.68 -8.60
C LEU A 432 4.18 0.42 -8.22
N THR A 433 5.10 0.49 -9.19
CA THR A 433 6.50 0.10 -8.97
C THR A 433 7.51 1.19 -9.35
N THR A 434 7.02 2.29 -9.89
CA THR A 434 7.84 3.41 -10.37
C THR A 434 8.63 4.05 -9.22
N VAL A 435 8.05 4.14 -8.02
CA VAL A 435 8.72 4.70 -6.83
C VAL A 435 9.96 3.87 -6.48
N ALA A 436 9.86 2.53 -6.37
CA ALA A 436 10.99 1.69 -6.01
C ALA A 436 12.13 1.75 -7.03
N LYS A 437 11.79 1.74 -8.34
CA LYS A 437 12.77 1.93 -9.43
C LYS A 437 13.45 3.31 -9.34
N GLY A 438 12.67 4.37 -9.16
CA GLY A 438 13.19 5.73 -9.02
C GLY A 438 14.10 5.90 -7.80
N LEU A 439 13.75 5.29 -6.65
CA LEU A 439 14.61 5.25 -5.47
C LEU A 439 15.95 4.58 -5.75
N ALA A 440 15.94 3.44 -6.45
CA ALA A 440 17.15 2.71 -6.79
C ALA A 440 18.03 3.50 -7.78
N LEU A 441 17.45 4.11 -8.82
CA LEU A 441 18.19 4.91 -9.80
C LEU A 441 18.78 6.18 -9.18
N ARG A 442 18.02 6.86 -8.30
CA ARG A 442 18.50 8.06 -7.61
C ARG A 442 19.65 7.76 -6.63
N ALA A 443 19.65 6.56 -6.05
CA ALA A 443 20.75 6.10 -5.21
C ALA A 443 22.06 5.98 -5.98
N LEU A 444 22.00 5.55 -7.26
CA LEU A 444 23.17 5.45 -8.12
C LEU A 444 23.80 6.82 -8.45
N GLU A 445 23.00 7.89 -8.56
CA GLU A 445 23.54 9.26 -8.77
C GLU A 445 24.34 9.78 -7.57
N ASN A 446 24.06 9.25 -6.37
CA ASN A 446 24.67 9.70 -5.12
C ASN A 446 25.78 8.75 -4.62
N ALA A 447 26.03 7.63 -5.30
CA ALA A 447 27.07 6.64 -4.99
C ALA A 447 28.36 6.88 -5.78
#